data_df5492220804ca629ea19062ee43dacc
#
_entry.id   df5492220804ca629ea19062ee43dacc
#
_cell.length_a   1.000
_cell.length_b   1.000
_cell.length_c   1.000
_cell.angle_alpha   90.00
_cell.angle_beta   90.00
_cell.angle_gamma   90.00
#
_symmetry.space_group_name_H-M   'P 1'
#
loop_
_entity.id
_entity.type
_entity.pdbx_description
1 polymer ?
#
loop_
_entity_poly.entity_id
_entity_poly.type
_entity_poly.pdbx_seq_one_letter_code
_entity_poly.pdbx_strand_id
1 'polypeptide(L)'
;MKRIGCLIAALSLLMTLSACHTGGEAEQTLRIGVALYQQEDTFIETVTRELQRVALEKEQAQNCKINLYITDGKESQTSQNEQVDRFLERGYDVICVNIVDRTAAAVIVDKAQAAGVPVIFFNREPVEEDLRRWKHAYYVGLPAGDAGVLQGELVLDAWQTQRDTLDRNGDGVIQYVMLEGEPGHQD
;
A
#
# COMPACT_ATOMS: atom_id res chain seq x y z
N MET A 1 -48.35 53.25 -15.12
CA MET A 1 -48.22 52.48 -13.88
C MET A 1 -48.09 50.93 -14.09
N LYS A 2 -48.64 50.33 -15.18
CA LYS A 2 -48.56 48.87 -15.43
C LYS A 2 -47.16 48.38 -15.88
N ARG A 3 -46.30 49.25 -16.42
CA ARG A 3 -44.95 48.84 -16.90
C ARG A 3 -43.85 48.83 -15.81
N ILE A 4 -44.05 49.56 -14.72
CA ILE A 4 -43.11 49.60 -13.59
C ILE A 4 -43.28 48.39 -12.69
N GLY A 5 -44.49 47.83 -12.55
CA GLY A 5 -44.75 46.64 -11.79
C GLY A 5 -44.11 45.36 -12.38
N CYS A 6 -44.01 45.28 -13.72
CA CYS A 6 -43.35 44.13 -14.39
C CYS A 6 -41.82 44.12 -14.23
N LEU A 7 -41.19 45.30 -14.14
CA LEU A 7 -39.73 45.39 -13.94
C LEU A 7 -39.32 45.02 -12.51
N ILE A 8 -40.14 45.35 -11.51
CA ILE A 8 -39.87 45.00 -10.11
C ILE A 8 -40.05 43.47 -9.89
N ALA A 9 -41.09 42.88 -10.53
CA ALA A 9 -41.30 41.44 -10.47
C ALA A 9 -40.19 40.62 -11.18
N ALA A 10 -39.63 41.12 -12.27
CA ALA A 10 -38.51 40.49 -12.97
C ALA A 10 -37.22 40.61 -12.17
N LEU A 11 -36.98 41.70 -11.44
CA LEU A 11 -35.78 41.91 -10.64
C LEU A 11 -35.80 41.08 -9.35
N SER A 12 -36.97 40.84 -8.75
CA SER A 12 -37.11 39.96 -7.57
C SER A 12 -36.95 38.47 -7.92
N LEU A 13 -37.25 38.06 -9.15
CA LEU A 13 -37.08 36.68 -9.61
C LEU A 13 -35.62 36.36 -9.91
N LEU A 14 -34.79 37.36 -10.29
CA LEU A 14 -33.35 37.19 -10.48
C LEU A 14 -32.56 37.08 -9.17
N MET A 15 -33.06 37.62 -8.05
CA MET A 15 -32.38 37.51 -6.75
C MET A 15 -32.61 36.18 -6.03
N THR A 16 -33.60 35.40 -6.42
CA THR A 16 -33.87 34.07 -5.79
C THR A 16 -33.03 32.92 -6.38
N LEU A 17 -32.33 33.12 -7.50
CA LEU A 17 -31.47 32.12 -8.14
C LEU A 17 -30.02 32.13 -7.62
N SER A 18 -29.63 33.12 -6.80
CA SER A 18 -28.26 33.21 -6.24
C SER A 18 -28.07 32.56 -4.88
N ALA A 19 -29.09 31.89 -4.31
CA ALA A 19 -29.07 31.38 -2.93
C ALA A 19 -28.79 29.90 -2.79
N CYS A 20 -28.36 29.19 -3.86
CA CYS A 20 -28.01 27.78 -3.79
C CYS A 20 -26.58 27.52 -4.27
N HIS A 21 -25.63 28.29 -3.76
CA HIS A 21 -24.20 27.94 -3.86
C HIS A 21 -23.56 27.96 -2.46
N THR A 22 -24.18 27.24 -1.53
CA THR A 22 -23.39 26.68 -0.43
C THR A 22 -22.69 25.46 -1.01
N GLY A 23 -21.60 25.74 -1.74
CA GLY A 23 -20.63 24.72 -2.07
C GLY A 23 -19.99 24.25 -0.76
N GLY A 24 -20.61 23.30 -0.09
CA GLY A 24 -19.87 22.41 0.78
C GLY A 24 -18.82 21.80 -0.13
N GLU A 25 -17.54 22.02 0.15
CA GLU A 25 -16.46 21.28 -0.47
C GLU A 25 -16.85 19.81 -0.35
N ALA A 26 -17.05 19.16 -1.50
CA ALA A 26 -17.37 17.73 -1.49
C ALA A 26 -16.19 17.06 -0.75
N GLU A 27 -16.48 16.47 0.39
CA GLU A 27 -15.49 15.78 1.21
C GLU A 27 -14.74 14.81 0.29
N GLN A 28 -13.47 15.10 0.04
CA GLN A 28 -12.66 14.31 -0.88
C GLN A 28 -12.47 12.92 -0.28
N THR A 29 -13.01 11.91 -0.93
CA THR A 29 -12.90 10.52 -0.49
C THR A 29 -11.81 9.81 -1.29
N LEU A 30 -10.76 9.36 -0.61
CA LEU A 30 -9.71 8.52 -1.18
C LEU A 30 -10.07 7.05 -0.97
N ARG A 31 -10.16 6.28 -2.04
CA ARG A 31 -10.51 4.84 -2.03
C ARG A 31 -9.25 4.03 -2.30
N ILE A 32 -8.81 3.25 -1.30
CA ILE A 32 -7.61 2.43 -1.36
C ILE A 32 -7.99 0.94 -1.30
N GLY A 33 -7.67 0.18 -2.34
CA GLY A 33 -7.79 -1.27 -2.36
C GLY A 33 -6.50 -1.94 -1.88
N VAL A 34 -6.58 -2.86 -0.94
CA VAL A 34 -5.43 -3.61 -0.44
C VAL A 34 -5.64 -5.09 -0.72
N ALA A 35 -4.77 -5.69 -1.54
CA ALA A 35 -4.76 -7.11 -1.86
C ALA A 35 -3.60 -7.79 -1.12
N LEU A 36 -3.91 -8.60 -0.12
CA LEU A 36 -2.92 -9.35 0.66
C LEU A 36 -2.61 -10.69 0.01
N TYR A 37 -1.40 -11.22 0.23
CA TYR A 37 -1.10 -12.61 -0.14
C TYR A 37 -1.83 -13.59 0.77
N GLN A 38 -1.86 -13.30 2.07
CA GLN A 38 -2.53 -14.06 3.11
C GLN A 38 -2.83 -13.16 4.30
N GLN A 39 -4.07 -13.18 4.79
CA GLN A 39 -4.48 -12.32 5.90
C GLN A 39 -4.09 -12.91 7.27
N GLU A 40 -4.02 -14.24 7.39
CA GLU A 40 -3.72 -14.92 8.66
C GLU A 40 -2.23 -14.89 9.04
N ASP A 41 -1.36 -14.32 8.20
CA ASP A 41 0.04 -14.09 8.54
C ASP A 41 0.14 -13.03 9.65
N THR A 42 0.81 -13.37 10.75
CA THR A 42 0.93 -12.54 11.96
C THR A 42 1.58 -11.16 11.68
N PHE A 43 2.58 -11.13 10.80
CA PHE A 43 3.23 -9.88 10.41
C PHE A 43 2.29 -9.03 9.57
N ILE A 44 1.62 -9.63 8.58
CA ILE A 44 0.67 -8.94 7.70
C ILE A 44 -0.56 -8.45 8.47
N GLU A 45 -1.05 -9.21 9.46
CA GLU A 45 -2.09 -8.74 10.37
C GLU A 45 -1.66 -7.45 11.11
N THR A 46 -0.41 -7.39 11.55
CA THR A 46 0.14 -6.20 12.21
C THR A 46 0.22 -5.02 11.23
N VAL A 47 0.71 -5.25 10.01
CA VAL A 47 0.79 -4.21 8.96
C VAL A 47 -0.60 -3.68 8.62
N THR A 48 -1.60 -4.54 8.45
CA THR A 48 -2.97 -4.13 8.14
C THR A 48 -3.61 -3.31 9.25
N ARG A 49 -3.39 -3.67 10.50
CA ARG A 49 -3.85 -2.88 11.66
C ARG A 49 -3.22 -1.49 11.67
N GLU A 50 -1.93 -1.40 11.37
CA GLU A 50 -1.24 -0.11 11.28
C GLU A 50 -1.70 0.72 10.08
N LEU A 51 -1.95 0.12 8.93
CA LEU A 51 -2.56 0.82 7.78
C LEU A 51 -3.90 1.44 8.15
N GLN A 52 -4.77 0.71 8.85
CA GLN A 52 -6.07 1.23 9.32
C GLN A 52 -5.90 2.37 10.32
N ARG A 53 -4.97 2.25 11.28
CA ARG A 53 -4.67 3.30 12.24
C ARG A 53 -4.18 4.57 11.56
N VAL A 54 -3.21 4.46 10.65
CA VAL A 54 -2.65 5.59 9.92
C VAL A 54 -3.71 6.23 9.01
N ALA A 55 -4.59 5.44 8.37
CA ALA A 55 -5.69 5.97 7.57
C ALA A 55 -6.58 6.89 8.41
N LEU A 56 -7.01 6.45 9.60
CA LEU A 56 -7.82 7.26 10.51
C LEU A 56 -7.10 8.55 10.97
N GLU A 57 -5.82 8.48 11.26
CA GLU A 57 -5.02 9.67 11.62
C GLU A 57 -4.94 10.67 10.46
N LYS A 58 -4.76 10.17 9.24
CA LYS A 58 -4.70 11.01 8.04
C LYS A 58 -6.06 11.63 7.70
N GLU A 59 -7.16 10.91 7.87
CA GLU A 59 -8.52 11.47 7.75
C GLU A 59 -8.68 12.70 8.65
N GLN A 60 -8.31 12.57 9.92
CA GLN A 60 -8.42 13.65 10.89
C GLN A 60 -7.51 14.85 10.58
N ALA A 61 -6.27 14.57 10.12
CA ALA A 61 -5.29 15.60 9.85
C ALA A 61 -5.53 16.38 8.54
N GLN A 62 -6.12 15.72 7.53
CA GLN A 62 -6.26 16.29 6.18
C GLN A 62 -7.70 16.64 5.80
N ASN A 63 -8.66 16.43 6.71
CA ASN A 63 -10.09 16.63 6.47
C ASN A 63 -10.55 15.97 5.17
N CYS A 64 -10.09 14.74 4.93
CA CYS A 64 -10.49 13.89 3.82
C CYS A 64 -10.95 12.54 4.35
N LYS A 65 -11.82 11.84 3.63
CA LYS A 65 -12.24 10.50 3.97
C LYS A 65 -11.35 9.47 3.28
N ILE A 66 -10.86 8.45 4.01
CA ILE A 66 -10.06 7.36 3.46
C ILE A 66 -10.81 6.04 3.60
N ASN A 67 -11.29 5.51 2.48
CA ASN A 67 -11.93 4.20 2.44
C ASN A 67 -10.91 3.13 2.10
N LEU A 68 -10.46 2.40 3.13
CA LEU A 68 -9.52 1.30 3.00
C LEU A 68 -10.30 -0.02 2.89
N TYR A 69 -10.15 -0.74 1.79
CA TYR A 69 -10.78 -2.05 1.58
C TYR A 69 -9.72 -3.13 1.40
N ILE A 70 -9.65 -4.04 2.37
CA ILE A 70 -8.62 -5.08 2.47
C ILE A 70 -9.23 -6.42 2.04
N THR A 71 -8.51 -7.16 1.19
CA THR A 71 -8.89 -8.48 0.69
C THR A 71 -7.78 -9.50 0.90
N ASP A 72 -8.16 -10.74 1.14
CA ASP A 72 -7.27 -11.87 1.34
C ASP A 72 -7.11 -12.68 0.05
N GLY A 73 -5.88 -12.77 -0.47
CA GLY A 73 -5.54 -13.57 -1.66
C GLY A 73 -5.50 -15.06 -1.42
N LYS A 74 -5.42 -15.50 -0.14
CA LYS A 74 -5.37 -16.91 0.26
C LYS A 74 -4.27 -17.69 -0.49
N GLU A 75 -3.09 -17.09 -0.58
CA GLU A 75 -1.92 -17.63 -1.28
C GLU A 75 -2.17 -17.97 -2.77
N SER A 76 -3.24 -17.42 -3.36
CA SER A 76 -3.59 -17.63 -4.76
C SER A 76 -3.36 -16.38 -5.59
N GLN A 77 -2.35 -16.40 -6.48
CA GLN A 77 -2.09 -15.30 -7.40
C GLN A 77 -3.27 -15.02 -8.33
N THR A 78 -4.00 -16.06 -8.74
CA THR A 78 -5.21 -15.90 -9.54
C THR A 78 -6.28 -15.12 -8.78
N SER A 79 -6.56 -15.50 -7.52
CA SER A 79 -7.51 -14.79 -6.67
C SER A 79 -7.09 -13.33 -6.45
N GLN A 80 -5.79 -13.10 -6.24
CA GLN A 80 -5.27 -11.74 -6.06
C GLN A 80 -5.42 -10.89 -7.34
N ASN A 81 -5.15 -11.45 -8.51
CA ASN A 81 -5.36 -10.77 -9.79
C ASN A 81 -6.83 -10.38 -9.99
N GLU A 82 -7.79 -11.26 -9.65
CA GLU A 82 -9.21 -10.96 -9.69
C GLU A 82 -9.64 -9.87 -8.68
N GLN A 83 -8.97 -9.80 -7.53
CA GLN A 83 -9.19 -8.73 -6.54
C GLN A 83 -8.75 -7.38 -7.09
N VAL A 84 -7.57 -7.35 -7.73
CA VAL A 84 -7.06 -6.15 -8.42
C VAL A 84 -8.03 -5.71 -9.52
N ASP A 85 -8.51 -6.64 -10.36
CA ASP A 85 -9.51 -6.34 -11.39
C ASP A 85 -10.75 -5.66 -10.79
N ARG A 86 -11.29 -6.22 -9.69
CA ARG A 86 -12.45 -5.64 -9.01
C ARG A 86 -12.19 -4.24 -8.44
N PHE A 87 -10.96 -3.95 -7.96
CA PHE A 87 -10.61 -2.61 -7.51
C PHE A 87 -10.58 -1.62 -8.68
N LEU A 88 -9.96 -2.00 -9.80
CA LEU A 88 -9.89 -1.17 -11.00
C LEU A 88 -11.30 -0.89 -11.57
N GLU A 89 -12.13 -1.93 -11.72
CA GLU A 89 -13.51 -1.82 -12.21
C GLU A 89 -14.39 -0.93 -11.33
N ARG A 90 -14.15 -0.93 -10.02
CA ARG A 90 -14.91 -0.11 -9.06
C ARG A 90 -14.35 1.30 -8.89
N GLY A 91 -13.31 1.67 -9.62
CA GLY A 91 -12.70 3.00 -9.61
C GLY A 91 -12.04 3.35 -8.27
N TYR A 92 -11.21 2.44 -7.75
CA TYR A 92 -10.33 2.77 -6.63
C TYR A 92 -9.23 3.72 -7.09
N ASP A 93 -8.81 4.64 -6.22
CA ASP A 93 -7.83 5.67 -6.55
C ASP A 93 -6.39 5.17 -6.44
N VAL A 94 -6.15 4.18 -5.57
CA VAL A 94 -4.83 3.55 -5.34
C VAL A 94 -5.03 2.07 -5.02
N ILE A 95 -4.11 1.23 -5.49
CA ILE A 95 -4.06 -0.19 -5.16
C ILE A 95 -2.76 -0.49 -4.42
N CYS A 96 -2.86 -1.11 -3.24
CA CYS A 96 -1.74 -1.63 -2.48
C CYS A 96 -1.73 -3.16 -2.60
N VAL A 97 -0.58 -3.76 -2.89
CA VAL A 97 -0.46 -5.20 -3.14
C VAL A 97 0.68 -5.80 -2.32
N ASN A 98 0.35 -6.71 -1.43
CA ASN A 98 1.31 -7.65 -0.87
C ASN A 98 1.27 -8.91 -1.73
N ILE A 99 2.14 -8.98 -2.72
CA ILE A 99 2.04 -9.93 -3.83
C ILE A 99 2.21 -11.38 -3.39
N VAL A 100 1.43 -12.29 -3.99
CA VAL A 100 1.57 -13.75 -3.75
C VAL A 100 2.83 -14.28 -4.42
N ASP A 101 2.99 -14.01 -5.71
CA ASP A 101 4.14 -14.43 -6.50
C ASP A 101 4.88 -13.20 -7.05
N ARG A 102 6.09 -12.98 -6.57
CA ARG A 102 6.96 -11.84 -6.95
C ARG A 102 7.21 -11.75 -8.46
N THR A 103 7.18 -12.88 -9.15
CA THR A 103 7.43 -12.96 -10.59
C THR A 103 6.19 -12.69 -11.45
N ALA A 104 5.02 -12.53 -10.83
CA ALA A 104 3.75 -12.29 -11.50
C ALA A 104 3.28 -10.83 -11.46
N ALA A 105 4.12 -9.90 -11.00
CA ALA A 105 3.74 -8.50 -10.81
C ALA A 105 3.45 -7.77 -12.13
N ALA A 106 4.05 -8.18 -13.25
CA ALA A 106 3.83 -7.58 -14.58
C ALA A 106 2.34 -7.45 -14.91
N VAL A 107 1.54 -8.49 -14.64
CA VAL A 107 0.10 -8.51 -14.94
C VAL A 107 -0.64 -7.41 -14.15
N ILE A 108 -0.30 -7.24 -12.88
CA ILE A 108 -0.90 -6.21 -12.02
C ILE A 108 -0.49 -4.82 -12.47
N VAL A 109 0.81 -4.62 -12.76
CA VAL A 109 1.34 -3.32 -13.23
C VAL A 109 0.70 -2.91 -14.55
N ASP A 110 0.60 -3.82 -15.51
CA ASP A 110 0.01 -3.53 -16.83
C ASP A 110 -1.48 -3.16 -16.71
N LYS A 111 -2.25 -3.86 -15.87
CA LYS A 111 -3.66 -3.53 -15.60
C LYS A 111 -3.81 -2.17 -14.91
N ALA A 112 -3.00 -1.91 -13.89
CA ALA A 112 -2.99 -0.64 -13.17
C ALA A 112 -2.62 0.53 -14.10
N GLN A 113 -1.62 0.34 -14.97
CA GLN A 113 -1.21 1.30 -15.99
C GLN A 113 -2.35 1.58 -16.99
N ALA A 114 -3.00 0.54 -17.48
CA ALA A 114 -4.11 0.68 -18.43
C ALA A 114 -5.29 1.47 -17.83
N ALA A 115 -5.53 1.31 -16.53
CA ALA A 115 -6.56 2.04 -15.80
C ALA A 115 -6.09 3.41 -15.28
N GLY A 116 -4.79 3.72 -15.33
CA GLY A 116 -4.20 4.94 -14.78
C GLY A 116 -4.22 5.01 -13.24
N VAL A 117 -4.33 3.87 -12.55
CA VAL A 117 -4.44 3.76 -11.09
C VAL A 117 -3.09 3.37 -10.49
N PRO A 118 -2.44 4.21 -9.68
CA PRO A 118 -1.16 3.88 -9.05
C PRO A 118 -1.20 2.57 -8.26
N VAL A 119 -0.13 1.77 -8.35
CA VAL A 119 0.04 0.54 -7.59
C VAL A 119 1.26 0.62 -6.67
N ILE A 120 1.08 0.23 -5.42
CA ILE A 120 2.11 0.21 -4.40
C ILE A 120 2.26 -1.23 -3.91
N PHE A 121 3.35 -1.87 -4.27
CA PHE A 121 3.72 -3.15 -3.69
C PHE A 121 4.34 -2.94 -2.32
N PHE A 122 4.09 -3.84 -1.39
CA PHE A 122 4.68 -3.75 -0.06
C PHE A 122 5.05 -5.12 0.49
N ASN A 123 5.99 -5.15 1.43
CA ASN A 123 6.58 -6.34 2.04
C ASN A 123 7.34 -7.19 1.00
N ARG A 124 6.67 -7.98 0.19
CA ARG A 124 7.29 -8.80 -0.85
C ARG A 124 7.65 -7.97 -2.07
N GLU A 125 8.93 -7.89 -2.38
CA GLU A 125 9.45 -7.08 -3.48
C GLU A 125 9.23 -7.77 -4.82
N PRO A 126 8.48 -7.17 -5.77
CA PRO A 126 8.42 -7.67 -7.14
C PRO A 126 9.79 -7.68 -7.81
N VAL A 127 9.93 -8.44 -8.89
CA VAL A 127 11.14 -8.35 -9.71
C VAL A 127 11.27 -6.93 -10.31
N GLU A 128 12.48 -6.42 -10.35
CA GLU A 128 12.76 -5.02 -10.70
C GLU A 128 12.24 -4.64 -12.08
N GLU A 129 12.32 -5.57 -13.05
CA GLU A 129 11.83 -5.38 -14.40
C GLU A 129 10.33 -5.07 -14.42
N ASP A 130 9.55 -5.68 -13.54
CA ASP A 130 8.11 -5.47 -13.46
C ASP A 130 7.77 -4.09 -12.86
N LEU A 131 8.51 -3.65 -11.85
CA LEU A 131 8.34 -2.31 -11.27
C LEU A 131 8.68 -1.22 -12.29
N ARG A 132 9.71 -1.42 -13.12
CA ARG A 132 10.14 -0.46 -14.14
C ARG A 132 9.18 -0.32 -15.32
N ARG A 133 8.19 -1.20 -15.48
CA ARG A 133 7.20 -1.15 -16.56
C ARG A 133 6.37 0.12 -16.54
N TRP A 134 6.17 0.69 -15.35
CA TRP A 134 5.36 1.89 -15.20
C TRP A 134 5.87 2.80 -14.07
N LYS A 135 5.91 4.12 -14.35
CA LYS A 135 6.43 5.13 -13.41
C LYS A 135 5.57 5.32 -12.14
N HIS A 136 4.35 4.78 -12.10
CA HIS A 136 3.46 4.80 -10.94
C HIS A 136 3.29 3.41 -10.30
N ALA A 137 4.21 2.50 -10.56
CA ALA A 137 4.42 1.30 -9.78
C ALA A 137 5.51 1.57 -8.75
N TYR A 138 5.21 1.35 -7.49
CA TYR A 138 6.09 1.65 -6.36
C TYR A 138 6.28 0.40 -5.51
N TYR A 139 7.39 0.36 -4.78
CA TYR A 139 7.63 -0.65 -3.75
C TYR A 139 7.97 0.02 -2.41
N VAL A 140 7.40 -0.51 -1.33
CA VAL A 140 7.67 -0.13 0.05
C VAL A 140 8.02 -1.39 0.84
N GLY A 141 9.25 -1.51 1.23
CA GLY A 141 9.76 -2.65 1.96
C GLY A 141 11.24 -2.50 2.27
N LEU A 142 11.83 -3.56 2.84
CA LEU A 142 13.25 -3.65 3.09
C LEU A 142 13.88 -4.59 2.05
N PRO A 143 14.96 -4.19 1.37
CA PRO A 143 15.69 -5.11 0.51
C PRO A 143 16.21 -6.30 1.33
N ALA A 144 15.87 -7.52 0.95
CA ALA A 144 16.23 -8.73 1.69
C ALA A 144 17.77 -8.87 1.84
N GLY A 145 18.54 -8.44 0.82
CA GLY A 145 19.99 -8.40 0.87
C GLY A 145 20.55 -7.53 1.98
N ASP A 146 19.95 -6.37 2.23
CA ASP A 146 20.39 -5.43 3.28
C ASP A 146 20.16 -6.02 4.67
N ALA A 147 19.04 -6.74 4.86
CA ALA A 147 18.77 -7.47 6.10
C ALA A 147 19.80 -8.54 6.38
N GLY A 148 20.23 -9.31 5.35
CA GLY A 148 21.28 -10.31 5.45
C GLY A 148 22.64 -9.71 5.79
N VAL A 149 23.02 -8.59 5.15
CA VAL A 149 24.24 -7.86 5.45
C VAL A 149 24.26 -7.37 6.89
N LEU A 150 23.17 -6.74 7.34
CA LEU A 150 23.06 -6.24 8.72
C LEU A 150 23.17 -7.38 9.75
N GLN A 151 22.54 -8.52 9.50
CA GLN A 151 22.69 -9.70 10.37
C GLN A 151 24.16 -10.18 10.44
N GLY A 152 24.85 -10.23 9.28
CA GLY A 152 26.27 -10.57 9.22
C GLY A 152 27.16 -9.59 10.00
N GLU A 153 26.89 -8.29 9.89
CA GLU A 153 27.60 -7.23 10.63
C GLU A 153 27.40 -7.37 12.14
N LEU A 154 26.16 -7.65 12.60
CA LEU A 154 25.89 -7.90 14.02
C LEU A 154 26.65 -9.10 14.58
N VAL A 155 26.75 -10.19 13.81
CA VAL A 155 27.55 -11.38 14.20
C VAL A 155 29.05 -11.03 14.27
N LEU A 156 29.57 -10.27 13.30
CA LEU A 156 30.96 -9.86 13.29
C LEU A 156 31.31 -8.93 14.45
N ASP A 157 30.45 -7.95 14.74
CA ASP A 157 30.61 -7.02 15.88
C ASP A 157 30.63 -7.78 17.20
N ALA A 158 29.67 -8.70 17.41
CA ALA A 158 29.63 -9.54 18.59
C ALA A 158 30.90 -10.41 18.71
N TRP A 159 31.39 -10.99 17.63
CA TRP A 159 32.63 -11.75 17.60
C TRP A 159 33.86 -10.92 17.96
N GLN A 160 33.95 -9.70 17.45
CA GLN A 160 35.05 -8.79 17.73
C GLN A 160 35.08 -8.29 19.17
N THR A 161 33.90 -8.02 19.74
CA THR A 161 33.77 -7.40 21.06
C THR A 161 33.65 -8.40 22.22
N GLN A 162 33.17 -9.64 21.94
CA GLN A 162 32.87 -10.64 22.97
C GLN A 162 33.49 -12.02 22.64
N ARG A 163 34.61 -12.04 21.95
CA ARG A 163 35.22 -13.26 21.45
C ARG A 163 35.44 -14.31 22.53
N ASP A 164 36.01 -13.92 23.69
CA ASP A 164 36.30 -14.83 24.81
C ASP A 164 35.05 -15.53 25.35
N THR A 165 33.86 -14.96 25.16
CA THR A 165 32.58 -15.54 25.59
C THR A 165 31.95 -16.40 24.50
N LEU A 166 32.13 -16.03 23.24
CA LEU A 166 31.50 -16.68 22.09
C LEU A 166 32.32 -17.87 21.56
N ASP A 167 33.64 -17.75 21.54
CA ASP A 167 34.58 -18.82 21.13
C ASP A 167 34.79 -19.81 22.28
N ARG A 168 33.76 -20.62 22.56
CA ARG A 168 33.76 -21.53 23.71
C ARG A 168 34.79 -22.66 23.65
N ASN A 169 35.18 -23.06 22.45
CA ASN A 169 36.15 -24.11 22.22
C ASN A 169 37.58 -23.57 21.93
N GLY A 170 37.71 -22.24 21.81
CA GLY A 170 39.01 -21.58 21.63
C GLY A 170 39.67 -21.84 20.28
N ASP A 171 38.92 -22.26 19.23
CA ASP A 171 39.47 -22.59 17.93
C ASP A 171 39.63 -21.38 16.99
N GLY A 172 39.12 -20.23 17.39
CA GLY A 172 39.15 -19.00 16.61
C GLY A 172 38.22 -18.95 15.41
N VAL A 173 37.24 -19.86 15.34
CA VAL A 173 36.27 -20.00 14.24
C VAL A 173 34.88 -19.64 14.70
N ILE A 174 34.20 -18.80 13.91
CA ILE A 174 32.76 -18.52 14.16
C ILE A 174 31.93 -19.73 13.73
N GLN A 175 31.31 -20.35 14.68
CA GLN A 175 30.34 -21.44 14.44
C GLN A 175 28.93 -20.87 14.62
N TYR A 176 28.09 -21.04 13.60
CA TYR A 176 26.72 -20.50 13.64
C TYR A 176 25.72 -21.51 13.07
N VAL A 177 24.46 -21.32 13.45
CA VAL A 177 23.31 -22.03 12.87
C VAL A 177 22.45 -21.00 12.19
N MET A 178 22.12 -21.22 10.93
CA MET A 178 21.17 -20.39 10.18
C MET A 178 19.80 -21.04 10.24
N LEU A 179 18.78 -20.25 10.65
CA LEU A 179 17.40 -20.65 10.54
C LEU A 179 16.90 -20.20 9.17
N GLU A 180 16.44 -21.16 8.39
CA GLU A 180 15.83 -20.92 7.09
C GLU A 180 14.30 -20.94 7.25
N GLY A 181 13.60 -20.10 6.50
CA GLY A 181 12.14 -20.13 6.42
C GLY A 181 11.61 -21.34 5.64
N GLU A 182 10.36 -21.32 5.28
CA GLU A 182 9.73 -22.38 4.50
C GLU A 182 10.41 -22.54 3.13
N PRO A 183 10.59 -23.77 2.61
CA PRO A 183 11.11 -23.99 1.26
C PRO A 183 10.26 -23.24 0.22
N GLY A 184 10.89 -22.37 -0.57
CA GLY A 184 10.20 -21.54 -1.56
C GLY A 184 9.65 -20.23 -1.02
N HIS A 185 9.92 -19.87 0.24
CA HIS A 185 9.66 -18.50 0.72
C HIS A 185 10.37 -17.48 -0.16
N GLN A 186 9.65 -16.42 -0.54
CA GLN A 186 10.13 -15.48 -1.58
C GLN A 186 10.79 -14.22 -1.00
N ASP A 187 11.02 -14.15 0.30
CA ASP A 187 11.70 -13.02 0.96
C ASP A 187 13.18 -13.32 1.21
#